data_b745e6eaaa1021aed573606db7f7b516
#
_entry.id   b745e6eaaa1021aed573606db7f7b516
#
_cell.length_a   1.000
_cell.length_b   1.000
_cell.length_c   1.000
_cell.angle_alpha   90.00
_cell.angle_beta   90.00
_cell.angle_gamma   90.00
#
_symmetry.space_group_name_H-M   'P 1'
#
loop_
_entity.id
_entity.type
_entity.pdbx_description
1 polymer ?
#
loop_
_entity_poly.entity_id
_entity_poly.type
_entity_poly.pdbx_seq_one_letter_code
_entity_poly.pdbx_strand_id
1 'polypeptide(L)'
;MTTPSVVAFTKKGERLVGEAARRQAVTNPDRTISSVKRHMGTEWSVRIDGTDYKAQTISAMVLMQLKEDAEKFLGEPVTEAVITVPVYFNNIQRQATKDAGRIAGLNVKRIINEPTSAAMSYGLNHGEPQKVMVYDLGGDDFDERISQWLVRRFKEETGADLSRDFGAMQRVKDAAEQAKKELSASESAHITLPYLTQHRGEMLHMDLTLTRGQLQELIGDLIERTARPVRGALSDAGIAPAELGRVLLVGGSTRIPAVQEKERLLTEKEPSRNINPDECVAKGAAILGSTLEGNSLVAAGTGKSLLLLDMTPLSLSIETVGGVATRLIERNTTLPTRYSRVFTTAVPYQRSVDIHVLQGERPMARDNKTIGRFRLKGIKAAPAGVPQIEVSFDIDANGILKVSARDLDTGKQQSITITSNDSMS
;
A
#
# COMPACT_ATOMS: atom_id res chain seq x y z
N MET A 1 0.23 -20.46 5.21
CA MET A 1 -0.48 -19.84 6.37
C MET A 1 -0.28 -18.35 6.29
N THR A 2 -1.32 -17.55 6.51
CA THR A 2 -1.24 -16.09 6.54
C THR A 2 -1.22 -15.60 7.99
N THR A 3 -0.43 -14.57 8.28
CA THR A 3 -0.34 -13.95 9.60
C THR A 3 -1.12 -12.62 9.57
N PRO A 4 -2.16 -12.43 10.40
CA PRO A 4 -2.87 -11.16 10.48
C PRO A 4 -1.93 -10.01 10.84
N SER A 5 -2.05 -8.87 10.13
CA SER A 5 -1.26 -7.66 10.41
C SER A 5 -1.86 -6.90 11.62
N VAL A 6 -1.84 -7.55 12.77
CA VAL A 6 -2.35 -7.05 14.05
C VAL A 6 -1.24 -7.13 15.08
N VAL A 7 -1.04 -6.05 15.84
CA VAL A 7 -0.08 -5.95 16.94
C VAL A 7 -0.82 -5.51 18.20
N ALA A 8 -0.57 -6.16 19.32
CA ALA A 8 -1.16 -5.81 20.58
C ALA A 8 -0.11 -5.77 21.70
N PHE A 9 -0.34 -4.91 22.69
CA PHE A 9 0.50 -4.76 23.87
C PHE A 9 -0.31 -5.17 25.10
N THR A 10 0.14 -6.21 25.80
CA THR A 10 -0.52 -6.64 27.03
C THR A 10 -0.29 -5.62 28.16
N LYS A 11 -1.10 -5.68 29.22
CA LYS A 11 -0.89 -4.85 30.43
C LYS A 11 0.44 -5.15 31.14
N LYS A 12 1.06 -6.31 30.86
CA LYS A 12 2.37 -6.69 31.39
C LYS A 12 3.54 -6.24 30.52
N GLY A 13 3.26 -5.50 29.42
CA GLY A 13 4.28 -5.02 28.47
C GLY A 13 4.71 -6.04 27.44
N GLU A 14 4.08 -7.22 27.35
CA GLU A 14 4.36 -8.20 26.31
C GLU A 14 3.76 -7.75 24.98
N ARG A 15 4.50 -7.96 23.91
CA ARG A 15 4.06 -7.72 22.54
C ARG A 15 3.52 -9.00 21.93
N LEU A 16 2.31 -8.95 21.39
CA LEU A 16 1.68 -10.02 20.63
C LEU A 16 1.52 -9.58 19.18
N VAL A 17 1.65 -10.51 18.25
CA VAL A 17 1.51 -10.25 16.82
C VAL A 17 0.64 -11.34 16.19
N GLY A 18 -0.07 -11.00 15.11
CA GLY A 18 -0.85 -11.94 14.33
C GLY A 18 -2.12 -12.40 15.04
N GLU A 19 -2.40 -13.68 15.00
CA GLU A 19 -3.63 -14.27 15.56
C GLU A 19 -3.73 -14.11 17.08
N ALA A 20 -2.60 -14.16 17.79
CA ALA A 20 -2.57 -13.94 19.24
C ALA A 20 -3.00 -12.51 19.61
N ALA A 21 -2.55 -11.51 18.83
CA ALA A 21 -2.97 -10.12 18.99
C ALA A 21 -4.44 -9.94 18.64
N ARG A 22 -4.92 -10.55 17.56
CA ARG A 22 -6.31 -10.49 17.10
C ARG A 22 -7.29 -11.02 18.16
N ARG A 23 -6.97 -12.17 18.76
CA ARG A 23 -7.85 -12.79 19.79
C ARG A 23 -8.09 -11.93 21.01
N GLN A 24 -7.13 -11.11 21.41
CA GLN A 24 -7.31 -10.22 22.55
C GLN A 24 -7.88 -8.84 22.19
N ALA A 25 -8.10 -8.51 20.91
CA ALA A 25 -8.59 -7.20 20.49
C ALA A 25 -9.90 -6.82 21.18
N VAL A 26 -10.77 -7.79 21.44
CA VAL A 26 -12.05 -7.58 22.16
C VAL A 26 -11.85 -7.11 23.61
N THR A 27 -10.87 -7.66 24.32
CA THR A 27 -10.61 -7.36 25.73
C THR A 27 -9.56 -6.28 25.95
N ASN A 28 -8.85 -5.90 24.88
CA ASN A 28 -7.75 -4.94 24.93
C ASN A 28 -7.72 -4.07 23.66
N PRO A 29 -8.85 -3.43 23.28
CA PRO A 29 -8.98 -2.71 22.00
C PRO A 29 -8.05 -1.51 21.91
N ASP A 30 -7.88 -0.73 22.98
CA ASP A 30 -7.07 0.49 23.03
C ASP A 30 -5.56 0.23 22.84
N ARG A 31 -5.13 -1.01 23.00
CA ARG A 31 -3.74 -1.45 22.91
C ARG A 31 -3.51 -2.45 21.77
N THR A 32 -4.50 -2.59 20.89
CA THR A 32 -4.45 -3.47 19.71
C THR A 32 -4.56 -2.65 18.44
N ILE A 33 -3.53 -2.74 17.60
CA ILE A 33 -3.37 -1.97 16.38
C ILE A 33 -3.57 -2.89 15.17
N SER A 34 -4.50 -2.55 14.30
CA SER A 34 -4.75 -3.22 13.02
C SER A 34 -4.66 -2.21 11.87
N SER A 35 -4.60 -2.70 10.64
CA SER A 35 -4.62 -1.90 9.39
C SER A 35 -3.55 -0.80 9.32
N VAL A 36 -2.42 -0.97 10.01
CA VAL A 36 -1.34 0.02 10.09
C VAL A 36 -0.76 0.40 8.72
N LYS A 37 -0.87 -0.47 7.72
CA LYS A 37 -0.44 -0.21 6.33
C LYS A 37 -1.03 1.07 5.74
N ARG A 38 -2.24 1.45 6.12
CA ARG A 38 -2.91 2.69 5.70
C ARG A 38 -2.23 3.97 6.20
N HIS A 39 -1.42 3.85 7.26
CA HIS A 39 -0.71 4.96 7.90
C HIS A 39 0.77 5.06 7.51
N MET A 40 1.26 4.14 6.66
CA MET A 40 2.66 4.17 6.23
C MET A 40 3.03 5.49 5.55
N GLY A 41 4.16 6.05 5.96
CA GLY A 41 4.66 7.32 5.40
C GLY A 41 3.84 8.56 5.79
N THR A 42 3.06 8.49 6.88
CA THR A 42 2.35 9.64 7.48
C THR A 42 2.89 9.94 8.88
N GLU A 43 2.44 11.05 9.48
CA GLU A 43 2.79 11.43 10.86
C GLU A 43 2.00 10.64 11.93
N TRP A 44 1.20 9.67 11.51
CA TRP A 44 0.44 8.84 12.44
C TRP A 44 1.34 8.15 13.46
N SER A 45 0.93 8.18 14.70
CA SER A 45 1.53 7.42 15.80
C SER A 45 0.46 6.98 16.80
N VAL A 46 0.78 5.96 17.57
CA VAL A 46 -0.01 5.49 18.69
C VAL A 46 0.85 5.50 19.95
N ARG A 47 0.31 6.00 21.07
CA ARG A 47 1.00 6.05 22.34
C ARG A 47 0.59 4.90 23.23
N ILE A 48 1.54 4.04 23.58
CA ILE A 48 1.35 2.89 24.47
C ILE A 48 2.41 2.96 25.57
N ASP A 49 1.97 2.93 26.84
CA ASP A 49 2.83 2.98 28.04
C ASP A 49 3.87 4.13 27.99
N GLY A 50 3.46 5.30 27.51
CA GLY A 50 4.32 6.48 27.40
C GLY A 50 5.26 6.50 26.18
N THR A 51 5.30 5.44 25.38
CA THR A 51 6.11 5.35 24.17
C THR A 51 5.25 5.59 22.92
N ASP A 52 5.73 6.44 22.02
CA ASP A 52 5.09 6.71 20.73
C ASP A 52 5.61 5.74 19.66
N TYR A 53 4.71 4.99 19.07
CA TYR A 53 5.00 4.03 18.00
C TYR A 53 4.49 4.57 16.66
N LYS A 54 5.39 4.82 15.71
CA LYS A 54 5.04 5.18 14.33
C LYS A 54 4.59 3.96 13.51
N ALA A 55 3.93 4.20 12.37
CA ALA A 55 3.43 3.13 11.50
C ALA A 55 4.52 2.13 11.08
N GLN A 56 5.73 2.62 10.72
CA GLN A 56 6.84 1.74 10.36
C GLN A 56 7.33 0.87 11.53
N THR A 57 7.25 1.36 12.77
CA THR A 57 7.64 0.58 13.95
C THR A 57 6.66 -0.56 14.22
N ILE A 58 5.35 -0.28 14.12
CA ILE A 58 4.31 -1.32 14.23
C ILE A 58 4.42 -2.33 13.09
N SER A 59 4.65 -1.86 11.85
CA SER A 59 4.86 -2.76 10.70
C SER A 59 6.10 -3.63 10.88
N ALA A 60 7.18 -3.09 11.45
CA ALA A 60 8.38 -3.86 11.75
C ALA A 60 8.11 -5.02 12.72
N MET A 61 7.20 -4.85 13.69
CA MET A 61 6.83 -5.92 14.62
C MET A 61 6.14 -7.09 13.90
N VAL A 62 5.33 -6.80 12.87
CA VAL A 62 4.74 -7.84 12.02
C VAL A 62 5.84 -8.56 11.22
N LEU A 63 6.78 -7.81 10.64
CA LEU A 63 7.90 -8.39 9.90
C LEU A 63 8.84 -9.24 10.79
N MET A 64 9.07 -8.82 12.05
CA MET A 64 9.82 -9.63 13.03
C MET A 64 9.14 -10.98 13.28
N GLN A 65 7.82 -10.99 13.46
CA GLN A 65 7.07 -12.24 13.64
C GLN A 65 7.18 -13.14 12.42
N LEU A 66 7.01 -12.59 11.21
CA LEU A 66 7.17 -13.36 9.97
C LEU A 66 8.58 -13.92 9.82
N LYS A 67 9.60 -13.13 10.19
CA LYS A 67 11.01 -13.57 10.22
C LYS A 67 11.21 -14.74 11.19
N GLU A 68 10.73 -14.60 12.42
CA GLU A 68 10.80 -15.67 13.44
C GLU A 68 10.10 -16.95 13.00
N ASP A 69 8.91 -16.82 12.39
CA ASP A 69 8.15 -17.97 11.90
C ASP A 69 8.89 -18.67 10.74
N ALA A 70 9.51 -17.89 9.84
CA ALA A 70 10.33 -18.42 8.75
C ALA A 70 11.60 -19.09 9.28
N GLU A 71 12.32 -18.51 10.24
CA GLU A 71 13.50 -19.09 10.87
C GLU A 71 13.19 -20.41 11.59
N LYS A 72 12.05 -20.48 12.30
CA LYS A 72 11.58 -21.71 12.92
C LYS A 72 11.28 -22.81 11.91
N PHE A 73 10.71 -22.43 10.76
CA PHE A 73 10.36 -23.37 9.69
C PHE A 73 11.59 -23.89 8.94
N LEU A 74 12.53 -22.99 8.63
CA LEU A 74 13.75 -23.30 7.85
C LEU A 74 14.86 -23.93 8.70
N GLY A 75 14.88 -23.64 10.01
CA GLY A 75 15.96 -24.06 10.92
C GLY A 75 17.23 -23.24 10.76
N GLU A 76 17.19 -22.11 10.08
CA GLU A 76 18.33 -21.21 9.82
C GLU A 76 17.93 -19.75 9.90
N PRO A 77 18.88 -18.81 10.13
CA PRO A 77 18.61 -17.38 10.20
C PRO A 77 18.11 -16.81 8.86
N VAL A 78 17.08 -15.97 8.92
CA VAL A 78 16.57 -15.20 7.78
C VAL A 78 17.10 -13.77 7.89
N THR A 79 18.02 -13.39 7.01
CA THR A 79 18.69 -12.09 7.05
C THR A 79 18.25 -11.12 5.96
N GLU A 80 17.63 -11.62 4.89
CA GLU A 80 17.27 -10.86 3.71
C GLU A 80 15.77 -11.01 3.38
N ALA A 81 15.20 -9.99 2.73
CA ALA A 81 13.80 -10.01 2.33
C ALA A 81 13.52 -9.24 1.05
N VAL A 82 12.54 -9.71 0.30
CA VAL A 82 11.79 -8.94 -0.70
C VAL A 82 10.45 -8.56 -0.08
N ILE A 83 10.11 -7.28 -0.09
CA ILE A 83 8.87 -6.77 0.52
C ILE A 83 8.00 -6.14 -0.56
N THR A 84 6.72 -6.49 -0.56
CA THR A 84 5.75 -5.97 -1.53
C THR A 84 5.04 -4.74 -1.00
N VAL A 85 4.69 -3.82 -1.93
CA VAL A 85 3.93 -2.61 -1.64
C VAL A 85 2.85 -2.40 -2.70
N PRO A 86 1.73 -1.73 -2.36
CA PRO A 86 0.77 -1.31 -3.36
C PRO A 86 1.41 -0.42 -4.43
N VAL A 87 0.95 -0.54 -5.67
CA VAL A 87 1.51 0.26 -6.78
C VAL A 87 1.39 1.76 -6.53
N TYR A 88 0.33 2.20 -5.86
CA TYR A 88 0.09 3.62 -5.55
C TYR A 88 0.89 4.16 -4.35
N PHE A 89 1.69 3.33 -3.67
CA PHE A 89 2.59 3.82 -2.63
C PHE A 89 3.58 4.82 -3.21
N ASN A 90 3.59 6.02 -2.64
CA ASN A 90 4.55 7.05 -2.98
C ASN A 90 5.95 6.74 -2.40
N ASN A 91 6.93 7.56 -2.76
CA ASN A 91 8.32 7.37 -2.32
C ASN A 91 8.50 7.34 -0.81
N ILE A 92 7.76 8.19 -0.06
CA ILE A 92 7.79 8.23 1.41
C ILE A 92 7.27 6.89 1.99
N GLN A 93 6.18 6.37 1.46
CA GLN A 93 5.58 5.11 1.90
C GLN A 93 6.48 3.90 1.59
N ARG A 94 7.12 3.90 0.41
CA ARG A 94 8.11 2.87 0.02
C ARG A 94 9.32 2.90 0.94
N GLN A 95 9.86 4.08 1.23
CA GLN A 95 10.96 4.23 2.17
C GLN A 95 10.57 3.78 3.58
N ALA A 96 9.40 4.20 4.09
CA ALA A 96 8.90 3.75 5.40
C ALA A 96 8.77 2.22 5.48
N THR A 97 8.37 1.56 4.38
CA THR A 97 8.31 0.10 4.29
C THR A 97 9.72 -0.53 4.35
N LYS A 98 10.69 0.06 3.64
CA LYS A 98 12.09 -0.37 3.70
C LYS A 98 12.67 -0.20 5.10
N ASP A 99 12.35 0.90 5.76
CA ASP A 99 12.78 1.17 7.14
C ASP A 99 12.15 0.18 8.14
N ALA A 100 10.88 -0.19 7.95
CA ALA A 100 10.23 -1.23 8.74
C ALA A 100 10.99 -2.57 8.62
N GLY A 101 11.42 -2.95 7.42
CA GLY A 101 12.26 -4.14 7.21
C GLY A 101 13.60 -4.05 7.95
N ARG A 102 14.26 -2.89 7.91
CA ARG A 102 15.52 -2.66 8.64
C ARG A 102 15.34 -2.74 10.16
N ILE A 103 14.28 -2.13 10.69
CA ILE A 103 13.92 -2.21 12.12
C ILE A 103 13.68 -3.67 12.52
N ALA A 104 13.10 -4.48 11.63
CA ALA A 104 12.91 -5.91 11.84
C ALA A 104 14.21 -6.75 11.74
N GLY A 105 15.36 -6.12 11.48
CA GLY A 105 16.64 -6.79 11.33
C GLY A 105 16.80 -7.52 9.99
N LEU A 106 16.11 -7.05 8.94
CA LEU A 106 16.16 -7.60 7.59
C LEU A 106 16.94 -6.66 6.65
N ASN A 107 17.82 -7.21 5.84
CA ASN A 107 18.37 -6.53 4.67
C ASN A 107 17.36 -6.58 3.54
N VAL A 108 16.66 -5.45 3.30
CA VAL A 108 15.64 -5.38 2.25
C VAL A 108 16.31 -5.28 0.89
N LYS A 109 16.40 -6.39 0.19
CA LYS A 109 17.01 -6.51 -1.15
C LYS A 109 16.19 -5.79 -2.21
N ARG A 110 14.86 -5.87 -2.13
CA ARG A 110 13.96 -5.27 -3.09
C ARG A 110 12.63 -4.86 -2.45
N ILE A 111 12.14 -3.70 -2.85
CA ILE A 111 10.71 -3.32 -2.74
C ILE A 111 10.10 -3.54 -4.12
N ILE A 112 9.01 -4.30 -4.20
CA ILE A 112 8.31 -4.63 -5.46
C ILE A 112 6.81 -4.28 -5.35
N ASN A 113 6.20 -3.88 -6.44
CA ASN A 113 4.75 -3.65 -6.48
C ASN A 113 3.96 -4.96 -6.36
N GLU A 114 2.90 -4.96 -5.54
CA GLU A 114 2.02 -6.12 -5.33
C GLU A 114 1.49 -6.71 -6.65
N PRO A 115 0.96 -5.91 -7.60
CA PRO A 115 0.49 -6.45 -8.87
C PRO A 115 1.63 -7.05 -9.71
N THR A 116 2.81 -6.47 -9.69
CA THR A 116 3.98 -7.02 -10.39
C THR A 116 4.37 -8.37 -9.79
N SER A 117 4.37 -8.48 -8.47
CA SER A 117 4.63 -9.74 -7.75
C SER A 117 3.58 -10.80 -8.08
N ALA A 118 2.30 -10.45 -8.08
CA ALA A 118 1.23 -11.36 -8.46
C ALA A 118 1.38 -11.87 -9.91
N ALA A 119 1.72 -10.98 -10.85
CA ALA A 119 1.96 -11.35 -12.24
C ALA A 119 3.17 -12.28 -12.39
N MET A 120 4.24 -12.10 -11.59
CA MET A 120 5.38 -13.03 -11.55
C MET A 120 4.98 -14.42 -11.09
N SER A 121 4.15 -14.52 -10.05
CA SER A 121 3.63 -15.79 -9.57
C SER A 121 2.86 -16.56 -10.65
N TYR A 122 2.19 -15.84 -11.55
CA TYR A 122 1.48 -16.42 -12.68
C TYR A 122 2.40 -16.73 -13.88
N GLY A 123 3.29 -15.79 -14.22
CA GLY A 123 4.01 -15.77 -15.52
C GLY A 123 5.05 -16.86 -15.73
N LEU A 124 5.55 -17.49 -14.66
CA LEU A 124 6.58 -18.52 -14.77
C LEU A 124 6.12 -19.80 -15.48
N ASN A 125 4.82 -20.01 -15.59
CA ASN A 125 4.24 -21.23 -16.19
C ASN A 125 3.79 -21.04 -17.64
N HIS A 126 3.92 -19.82 -18.20
CA HIS A 126 3.34 -19.49 -19.50
C HIS A 126 4.35 -18.73 -20.37
N GLY A 127 5.12 -19.44 -21.17
CA GLY A 127 6.27 -18.93 -21.95
C GLY A 127 5.97 -17.90 -23.05
N GLU A 128 4.70 -17.52 -23.30
CA GLU A 128 4.32 -16.54 -24.31
C GLU A 128 4.13 -15.13 -23.70
N PRO A 129 4.53 -14.06 -24.40
CA PRO A 129 4.27 -12.68 -23.99
C PRO A 129 2.76 -12.44 -23.81
N GLN A 130 2.35 -11.95 -22.66
CA GLN A 130 0.94 -11.69 -22.35
C GLN A 130 0.75 -10.30 -21.74
N LYS A 131 -0.38 -9.66 -22.07
CA LYS A 131 -0.89 -8.47 -21.38
C LYS A 131 -1.76 -8.95 -20.21
N VAL A 132 -1.30 -8.73 -18.99
CA VAL A 132 -1.96 -9.20 -17.78
C VAL A 132 -2.47 -8.01 -16.99
N MET A 133 -3.75 -8.00 -16.63
CA MET A 133 -4.29 -7.07 -15.64
C MET A 133 -4.31 -7.74 -14.27
N VAL A 134 -3.88 -7.02 -13.25
CA VAL A 134 -4.01 -7.43 -11.85
C VAL A 134 -5.05 -6.54 -11.20
N TYR A 135 -6.13 -7.16 -10.71
CA TYR A 135 -7.21 -6.51 -9.99
C TYR A 135 -7.08 -6.89 -8.51
N ASP A 136 -6.55 -5.94 -7.73
CA ASP A 136 -6.28 -6.11 -6.30
C ASP A 136 -7.28 -5.30 -5.48
N LEU A 137 -8.00 -5.99 -4.57
CA LEU A 137 -9.06 -5.40 -3.79
C LEU A 137 -8.98 -5.79 -2.31
N GLY A 138 -8.71 -4.80 -1.46
CA GLY A 138 -8.77 -4.94 0.00
C GLY A 138 -10.21 -5.06 0.52
N GLY A 139 -10.35 -5.50 1.77
CA GLY A 139 -11.63 -5.83 2.39
C GLY A 139 -12.15 -4.87 3.44
N ASP A 140 -11.29 -4.05 4.04
CA ASP A 140 -11.62 -3.23 5.22
C ASP A 140 -12.83 -2.29 5.01
N ASP A 141 -12.96 -1.69 3.82
CA ASP A 141 -14.07 -0.78 3.53
C ASP A 141 -15.41 -1.52 3.42
N PHE A 142 -15.39 -2.78 2.97
CA PHE A 142 -16.56 -3.64 2.96
C PHE A 142 -16.96 -4.06 4.38
N ASP A 143 -15.97 -4.44 5.19
CA ASP A 143 -16.18 -4.80 6.60
C ASP A 143 -16.75 -3.63 7.38
N GLU A 144 -16.28 -2.42 7.12
CA GLU A 144 -16.79 -1.20 7.73
C GLU A 144 -18.27 -0.95 7.36
N ARG A 145 -18.67 -1.13 6.09
CA ARG A 145 -20.06 -0.99 5.65
C ARG A 145 -20.99 -1.99 6.33
N ILE A 146 -20.55 -3.24 6.44
CA ILE A 146 -21.32 -4.28 7.15
C ILE A 146 -21.39 -3.95 8.64
N SER A 147 -20.30 -3.55 9.27
CA SER A 147 -20.26 -3.15 10.68
C SER A 147 -21.23 -2.01 10.98
N GLN A 148 -21.22 -0.97 10.14
CA GLN A 148 -22.15 0.17 10.27
C GLN A 148 -23.61 -0.25 10.12
N TRP A 149 -23.89 -1.18 9.20
CA TRP A 149 -25.23 -1.74 9.04
C TRP A 149 -25.67 -2.53 10.28
N LEU A 150 -24.80 -3.39 10.85
CA LEU A 150 -25.07 -4.16 12.05
C LEU A 150 -25.35 -3.24 13.26
N VAL A 151 -24.51 -2.22 13.47
CA VAL A 151 -24.65 -1.25 14.57
C VAL A 151 -25.98 -0.49 14.43
N ARG A 152 -26.32 -0.05 13.23
CA ARG A 152 -27.59 0.66 12.97
C ARG A 152 -28.79 -0.23 13.24
N ARG A 153 -28.82 -1.47 12.71
CA ARG A 153 -29.89 -2.43 12.93
C ARG A 153 -30.08 -2.74 14.42
N PHE A 154 -28.97 -2.99 15.10
CA PHE A 154 -29.00 -3.27 16.54
C PHE A 154 -29.58 -2.08 17.34
N LYS A 155 -29.20 -0.85 16.99
CA LYS A 155 -29.74 0.35 17.61
C LYS A 155 -31.22 0.55 17.32
N GLU A 156 -31.68 0.28 16.11
CA GLU A 156 -33.10 0.33 15.72
C GLU A 156 -33.95 -0.67 16.52
N GLU A 157 -33.42 -1.88 16.77
CA GLU A 157 -34.16 -2.95 17.47
C GLU A 157 -34.12 -2.81 19.00
N THR A 158 -33.01 -2.33 19.57
CA THR A 158 -32.79 -2.35 21.02
C THR A 158 -32.75 -0.96 21.66
N GLY A 159 -32.56 0.09 20.88
CA GLY A 159 -32.31 1.44 21.36
C GLY A 159 -30.89 1.65 21.91
N ALA A 160 -30.04 0.62 21.96
CA ALA A 160 -28.69 0.70 22.51
C ALA A 160 -27.68 1.20 21.46
N ASP A 161 -26.79 2.09 21.88
CA ASP A 161 -25.71 2.64 21.05
C ASP A 161 -24.38 1.99 21.41
N LEU A 162 -23.79 1.23 20.46
CA LEU A 162 -22.54 0.52 20.64
C LEU A 162 -21.29 1.40 20.48
N SER A 163 -21.42 2.64 20.00
CA SER A 163 -20.29 3.49 19.61
C SER A 163 -19.26 3.75 20.72
N ARG A 164 -19.66 3.62 21.99
CA ARG A 164 -18.81 3.82 23.17
C ARG A 164 -18.34 2.52 23.81
N ASP A 165 -18.82 1.38 23.32
CA ASP A 165 -18.41 0.05 23.79
C ASP A 165 -17.39 -0.54 22.80
N PHE A 166 -16.12 -0.27 23.03
CA PHE A 166 -15.03 -0.70 22.14
C PHE A 166 -14.94 -2.22 22.00
N GLY A 167 -15.27 -2.97 23.09
CA GLY A 167 -15.30 -4.43 23.04
C GLY A 167 -16.44 -4.95 22.16
N ALA A 168 -17.64 -4.38 22.30
CA ALA A 168 -18.77 -4.70 21.44
C ALA A 168 -18.47 -4.34 19.98
N MET A 169 -17.93 -3.16 19.72
CA MET A 169 -17.56 -2.73 18.36
C MET A 169 -16.53 -3.64 17.71
N GLN A 170 -15.53 -4.14 18.47
CA GLN A 170 -14.57 -5.09 17.92
C GLN A 170 -15.24 -6.42 17.55
N ARG A 171 -16.13 -6.93 18.39
CA ARG A 171 -16.91 -8.15 18.10
C ARG A 171 -17.79 -7.97 16.86
N VAL A 172 -18.41 -6.80 16.69
CA VAL A 172 -19.19 -6.46 15.49
C VAL A 172 -18.32 -6.44 14.24
N LYS A 173 -17.11 -5.87 14.30
CA LYS A 173 -16.16 -5.87 13.18
C LYS A 173 -15.73 -7.28 12.78
N ASP A 174 -15.39 -8.11 13.75
CA ASP A 174 -15.01 -9.51 13.49
C ASP A 174 -16.17 -10.30 12.86
N ALA A 175 -17.39 -10.08 13.35
CA ALA A 175 -18.59 -10.71 12.78
C ALA A 175 -18.90 -10.19 11.36
N ALA A 176 -18.67 -8.91 11.08
CA ALA A 176 -18.84 -8.32 9.75
C ALA A 176 -17.86 -8.95 8.74
N GLU A 177 -16.60 -9.11 9.10
CA GLU A 177 -15.60 -9.79 8.25
C GLU A 177 -15.99 -11.24 7.99
N GLN A 178 -16.45 -11.94 9.04
CA GLN A 178 -16.89 -13.34 8.90
C GLN A 178 -18.12 -13.46 7.99
N ALA A 179 -19.12 -12.61 8.18
CA ALA A 179 -20.32 -12.58 7.34
C ALA A 179 -19.96 -12.27 5.86
N LYS A 180 -19.05 -11.33 5.61
CA LYS A 180 -18.54 -11.06 4.24
C LYS A 180 -17.95 -12.31 3.61
N LYS A 181 -17.11 -13.05 4.35
CA LYS A 181 -16.50 -14.29 3.85
C LYS A 181 -17.55 -15.36 3.56
N GLU A 182 -18.50 -15.56 4.46
CA GLU A 182 -19.58 -16.53 4.30
C GLU A 182 -20.47 -16.22 3.09
N LEU A 183 -20.84 -14.95 2.89
CA LEU A 183 -21.66 -14.48 1.76
C LEU A 183 -20.95 -14.59 0.40
N SER A 184 -19.66 -14.84 0.36
CA SER A 184 -18.95 -15.17 -0.88
C SER A 184 -19.32 -16.56 -1.41
N ALA A 185 -19.79 -17.48 -0.54
CA ALA A 185 -20.20 -18.84 -0.89
C ALA A 185 -21.71 -19.09 -0.65
N SER A 186 -22.31 -18.43 0.35
CA SER A 186 -23.69 -18.64 0.81
C SER A 186 -24.60 -17.46 0.41
N GLU A 187 -25.92 -17.69 0.35
CA GLU A 187 -26.91 -16.66 0.05
C GLU A 187 -27.27 -15.81 1.28
N SER A 188 -27.00 -16.31 2.48
CA SER A 188 -27.23 -15.61 3.75
C SER A 188 -26.16 -15.97 4.76
N ALA A 189 -25.87 -15.03 5.68
CA ALA A 189 -25.03 -15.21 6.84
C ALA A 189 -25.82 -14.86 8.10
N HIS A 190 -25.77 -15.72 9.10
CA HIS A 190 -26.42 -15.53 10.38
C HIS A 190 -25.43 -15.04 11.42
N ILE A 191 -25.69 -13.88 12.00
CA ILE A 191 -24.77 -13.17 12.88
C ILE A 191 -25.35 -13.18 14.30
N THR A 192 -24.78 -14.01 15.17
CA THR A 192 -25.19 -14.13 16.57
C THR A 192 -24.05 -13.68 17.48
N LEU A 193 -24.26 -12.61 18.23
CA LEU A 193 -23.31 -12.08 19.23
C LEU A 193 -23.99 -12.06 20.60
N PRO A 194 -23.87 -13.15 21.38
CA PRO A 194 -24.47 -13.22 22.71
C PRO A 194 -23.74 -12.29 23.68
N TYR A 195 -24.47 -11.71 24.62
CA TYR A 195 -23.93 -10.81 25.66
C TYR A 195 -23.06 -9.71 25.07
N LEU A 196 -23.60 -9.00 24.06
CA LEU A 196 -22.86 -8.02 23.29
C LEU A 196 -22.57 -6.76 24.10
N THR A 197 -23.59 -6.21 24.75
CA THR A 197 -23.48 -5.02 25.61
C THR A 197 -24.56 -4.99 26.67
N GLN A 198 -24.40 -4.14 27.68
CA GLN A 198 -25.42 -3.90 28.71
C GLN A 198 -26.13 -2.56 28.47
N HIS A 199 -27.45 -2.57 28.43
CA HIS A 199 -28.27 -1.36 28.33
C HIS A 199 -29.39 -1.37 29.37
N ARG A 200 -29.53 -0.28 30.14
CA ARG A 200 -30.54 -0.12 31.19
C ARG A 200 -30.60 -1.29 32.22
N GLY A 201 -29.43 -1.91 32.45
CA GLY A 201 -29.34 -3.03 33.42
C GLY A 201 -29.55 -4.41 32.77
N GLU A 202 -29.97 -4.49 31.54
CA GLU A 202 -30.18 -5.76 30.81
C GLU A 202 -29.02 -6.05 29.85
N MET A 203 -28.66 -7.32 29.76
CA MET A 203 -27.69 -7.81 28.77
C MET A 203 -28.37 -8.02 27.43
N LEU A 204 -27.87 -7.35 26.39
CA LEU A 204 -28.40 -7.41 25.05
C LEU A 204 -27.56 -8.34 24.17
N HIS A 205 -28.24 -8.99 23.25
CA HIS A 205 -27.67 -9.93 22.27
C HIS A 205 -27.97 -9.39 20.87
N MET A 206 -27.06 -9.59 19.93
CA MET A 206 -27.34 -9.34 18.51
C MET A 206 -27.65 -10.70 17.84
N ASP A 207 -28.73 -10.71 17.10
CA ASP A 207 -29.17 -11.88 16.31
C ASP A 207 -29.78 -11.37 14.99
N LEU A 208 -28.93 -11.29 13.96
CA LEU A 208 -29.30 -10.68 12.68
C LEU A 208 -28.91 -11.61 11.51
N THR A 209 -29.67 -11.56 10.46
CA THR A 209 -29.31 -12.23 9.19
C THR A 209 -29.03 -11.18 8.12
N LEU A 210 -27.88 -11.33 7.49
CA LEU A 210 -27.48 -10.53 6.32
C LEU A 210 -27.55 -11.41 5.07
N THR A 211 -28.32 -10.98 4.06
CA THR A 211 -28.37 -11.70 2.78
C THR A 211 -27.34 -11.18 1.80
N ARG A 212 -26.98 -11.98 0.78
CA ARG A 212 -26.07 -11.58 -0.30
C ARG A 212 -26.62 -10.36 -1.07
N GLY A 213 -27.94 -10.29 -1.29
CA GLY A 213 -28.57 -9.12 -1.93
C GLY A 213 -28.37 -7.84 -1.11
N GLN A 214 -28.60 -7.89 0.20
CA GLN A 214 -28.33 -6.76 1.10
C GLN A 214 -26.85 -6.38 1.12
N LEU A 215 -25.94 -7.37 1.13
CA LEU A 215 -24.50 -7.08 1.02
C LEU A 215 -24.19 -6.33 -0.27
N GLN A 216 -24.74 -6.76 -1.42
CA GLN A 216 -24.55 -6.09 -2.70
C GLN A 216 -25.04 -4.64 -2.69
N GLU A 217 -26.17 -4.35 -2.04
CA GLU A 217 -26.65 -2.99 -1.84
C GLU A 217 -25.70 -2.15 -0.98
N LEU A 218 -25.17 -2.72 0.13
CA LEU A 218 -24.29 -2.03 1.05
C LEU A 218 -22.92 -1.66 0.44
N ILE A 219 -22.42 -2.49 -0.49
CA ILE A 219 -21.06 -2.33 -1.06
C ILE A 219 -21.06 -1.92 -2.53
N GLY A 220 -22.25 -1.75 -3.15
CA GLY A 220 -22.39 -1.49 -4.58
C GLY A 220 -21.64 -0.25 -5.06
N ASP A 221 -21.71 0.85 -4.29
CA ASP A 221 -20.97 2.08 -4.60
C ASP A 221 -19.44 1.89 -4.54
N LEU A 222 -18.95 1.05 -3.62
CA LEU A 222 -17.53 0.72 -3.50
C LEU A 222 -17.08 -0.10 -4.71
N ILE A 223 -17.89 -1.07 -5.15
CA ILE A 223 -17.62 -1.87 -6.36
C ILE A 223 -17.62 -0.97 -7.60
N GLU A 224 -18.59 -0.06 -7.75
CA GLU A 224 -18.63 0.87 -8.88
C GLU A 224 -17.38 1.77 -8.94
N ARG A 225 -16.85 2.20 -7.81
CA ARG A 225 -15.62 3.00 -7.75
C ARG A 225 -14.41 2.30 -8.34
N THR A 226 -14.37 0.97 -8.38
CA THR A 226 -13.26 0.19 -8.97
C THR A 226 -13.18 0.33 -10.50
N ALA A 227 -14.28 0.72 -11.16
CA ALA A 227 -14.30 0.94 -12.61
C ALA A 227 -13.31 2.02 -13.07
N ARG A 228 -13.12 3.06 -12.26
CA ARG A 228 -12.22 4.16 -12.61
C ARG A 228 -10.75 3.74 -12.72
N PRO A 229 -10.13 3.07 -11.72
CA PRO A 229 -8.76 2.58 -11.84
C PRO A 229 -8.59 1.54 -12.94
N VAL A 230 -9.57 0.66 -13.18
CA VAL A 230 -9.51 -0.32 -14.29
C VAL A 230 -9.44 0.38 -15.64
N ARG A 231 -10.35 1.32 -15.91
CA ARG A 231 -10.34 2.11 -17.16
C ARG A 231 -9.08 2.95 -17.28
N GLY A 232 -8.60 3.51 -16.16
CA GLY A 232 -7.35 4.26 -16.12
C GLY A 232 -6.15 3.40 -16.52
N ALA A 233 -6.03 2.19 -15.98
CA ALA A 233 -4.95 1.27 -16.30
C ALA A 233 -4.97 0.83 -17.78
N LEU A 234 -6.14 0.54 -18.34
CA LEU A 234 -6.30 0.22 -19.76
C LEU A 234 -5.89 1.41 -20.66
N SER A 235 -6.36 2.61 -20.31
CA SER A 235 -6.03 3.85 -21.03
C SER A 235 -4.53 4.14 -20.98
N ASP A 236 -3.90 4.01 -19.80
CA ASP A 236 -2.46 4.26 -19.62
C ASP A 236 -1.62 3.25 -20.39
N ALA A 237 -2.07 2.00 -20.47
CA ALA A 237 -1.42 0.95 -21.26
C ALA A 237 -1.70 1.08 -22.76
N GLY A 238 -2.64 1.93 -23.18
CA GLY A 238 -3.04 2.08 -24.59
C GLY A 238 -3.65 0.81 -25.19
N ILE A 239 -4.38 0.02 -24.39
CA ILE A 239 -4.97 -1.25 -24.81
C ILE A 239 -6.49 -1.28 -24.61
N ALA A 240 -7.18 -1.99 -25.51
CA ALA A 240 -8.60 -2.31 -25.32
C ALA A 240 -8.77 -3.53 -24.39
N PRO A 241 -9.93 -3.70 -23.72
CA PRO A 241 -10.23 -4.89 -22.90
C PRO A 241 -10.00 -6.20 -23.66
N ALA A 242 -10.38 -6.28 -24.92
CA ALA A 242 -10.22 -7.46 -25.77
C ALA A 242 -8.76 -7.90 -25.93
N GLU A 243 -7.79 -6.96 -25.85
CA GLU A 243 -6.36 -7.24 -25.98
C GLU A 243 -5.72 -7.81 -24.71
N LEU A 244 -6.46 -7.82 -23.58
CA LEU A 244 -6.00 -8.48 -22.37
C LEU A 244 -5.88 -9.98 -22.61
N GLY A 245 -4.74 -10.54 -22.27
CA GLY A 245 -4.54 -11.98 -22.29
C GLY A 245 -5.15 -12.64 -21.05
N ARG A 246 -4.98 -11.99 -19.88
CA ARG A 246 -5.42 -12.50 -18.58
C ARG A 246 -5.80 -11.40 -17.60
N VAL A 247 -6.70 -11.75 -16.67
CA VAL A 247 -6.99 -10.96 -15.47
C VAL A 247 -6.73 -11.80 -14.24
N LEU A 248 -5.94 -11.28 -13.31
CA LEU A 248 -5.59 -11.91 -12.05
C LEU A 248 -6.31 -11.20 -10.91
N LEU A 249 -7.03 -11.96 -10.10
CA LEU A 249 -7.69 -11.45 -8.91
C LEU A 249 -6.77 -11.61 -7.70
N VAL A 250 -6.57 -10.51 -6.96
CA VAL A 250 -5.72 -10.44 -5.77
C VAL A 250 -6.51 -9.86 -4.61
N GLY A 251 -6.23 -10.35 -3.40
CA GLY A 251 -6.96 -9.98 -2.19
C GLY A 251 -8.26 -10.77 -1.99
N GLY A 252 -8.54 -11.14 -0.74
CA GLY A 252 -9.67 -12.01 -0.39
C GLY A 252 -11.04 -11.48 -0.81
N SER A 253 -11.21 -10.15 -0.92
CA SER A 253 -12.48 -9.52 -1.32
C SER A 253 -12.83 -9.74 -2.80
N THR A 254 -11.88 -10.14 -3.62
CA THR A 254 -12.16 -10.55 -5.01
C THR A 254 -12.91 -11.88 -5.12
N ARG A 255 -13.11 -12.59 -4.01
CA ARG A 255 -13.98 -13.78 -3.94
C ARG A 255 -15.46 -13.45 -3.94
N ILE A 256 -15.84 -12.17 -3.66
CA ILE A 256 -17.23 -11.72 -3.65
C ILE A 256 -17.80 -11.79 -5.08
N PRO A 257 -18.92 -12.50 -5.32
CA PRO A 257 -19.47 -12.69 -6.67
C PRO A 257 -19.73 -11.38 -7.42
N ALA A 258 -20.27 -10.36 -6.76
CA ALA A 258 -20.52 -9.05 -7.36
C ALA A 258 -19.23 -8.33 -7.80
N VAL A 259 -18.10 -8.55 -7.12
CA VAL A 259 -16.80 -8.03 -7.52
C VAL A 259 -16.30 -8.72 -8.78
N GLN A 260 -16.41 -10.05 -8.84
CA GLN A 260 -16.01 -10.84 -10.03
C GLN A 260 -16.84 -10.48 -11.26
N GLU A 261 -18.16 -10.30 -11.06
CA GLU A 261 -19.07 -9.90 -12.15
C GLU A 261 -18.72 -8.49 -12.66
N LYS A 262 -18.44 -7.55 -11.74
CA LYS A 262 -18.06 -6.19 -12.14
C LYS A 262 -16.73 -6.18 -12.90
N GLU A 263 -15.77 -6.95 -12.44
CA GLU A 263 -14.48 -7.07 -13.11
C GLU A 263 -14.65 -7.67 -14.52
N ARG A 264 -15.43 -8.77 -14.65
CA ARG A 264 -15.75 -9.39 -15.94
C ARG A 264 -16.42 -8.42 -16.92
N LEU A 265 -17.35 -7.59 -16.44
CA LEU A 265 -18.00 -6.56 -17.26
C LEU A 265 -17.04 -5.46 -17.72
N LEU A 266 -16.03 -5.13 -16.91
CA LEU A 266 -15.06 -4.07 -17.23
C LEU A 266 -13.95 -4.53 -18.17
N THR A 267 -13.57 -5.80 -18.07
CA THR A 267 -12.41 -6.36 -18.81
C THR A 267 -12.80 -7.27 -19.97
N GLU A 268 -14.09 -7.64 -20.05
CA GLU A 268 -14.62 -8.59 -21.06
C GLU A 268 -13.89 -9.95 -21.02
N LYS A 269 -13.30 -10.29 -19.85
CA LYS A 269 -12.51 -11.52 -19.64
C LYS A 269 -13.00 -12.25 -18.38
N GLU A 270 -12.95 -13.58 -18.43
CA GLU A 270 -13.07 -14.38 -17.22
C GLU A 270 -11.78 -14.30 -16.41
N PRO A 271 -11.86 -13.99 -15.11
CA PRO A 271 -10.68 -13.93 -14.26
C PRO A 271 -10.04 -15.30 -14.10
N SER A 272 -8.72 -15.31 -14.00
CA SER A 272 -7.96 -16.56 -13.79
C SER A 272 -8.24 -17.12 -12.40
N ARG A 273 -8.68 -18.38 -12.34
CA ARG A 273 -8.97 -19.10 -11.09
C ARG A 273 -7.80 -19.97 -10.59
N ASN A 274 -6.69 -20.00 -11.34
CA ASN A 274 -5.57 -20.90 -11.06
C ASN A 274 -4.58 -20.35 -10.01
N ILE A 275 -4.85 -19.18 -9.46
CA ILE A 275 -4.00 -18.51 -8.49
C ILE A 275 -4.79 -18.29 -7.20
N ASN A 276 -4.19 -18.65 -6.06
CA ASN A 276 -4.75 -18.28 -4.77
C ASN A 276 -4.56 -16.76 -4.55
N PRO A 277 -5.63 -15.95 -4.49
CA PRO A 277 -5.54 -14.51 -4.36
C PRO A 277 -4.89 -14.04 -3.05
N ASP A 278 -4.83 -14.91 -2.03
CA ASP A 278 -4.25 -14.61 -0.72
C ASP A 278 -2.74 -14.88 -0.67
N GLU A 279 -2.18 -15.66 -1.62
CA GLU A 279 -0.79 -16.11 -1.61
C GLU A 279 0.04 -15.66 -2.80
N CYS A 280 -0.60 -15.27 -3.91
CA CYS A 280 0.11 -15.01 -5.18
C CYS A 280 1.15 -13.91 -5.07
N VAL A 281 0.88 -12.87 -4.29
CA VAL A 281 1.82 -11.76 -4.04
C VAL A 281 3.07 -12.26 -3.30
N ALA A 282 2.90 -13.04 -2.24
CA ALA A 282 4.02 -13.62 -1.49
C ALA A 282 4.84 -14.60 -2.33
N LYS A 283 4.18 -15.43 -3.15
CA LYS A 283 4.85 -16.36 -4.09
C LYS A 283 5.69 -15.61 -5.11
N GLY A 284 5.16 -14.53 -5.70
CA GLY A 284 5.90 -13.71 -6.64
C GLY A 284 7.12 -13.01 -6.01
N ALA A 285 6.99 -12.55 -4.77
CA ALA A 285 8.10 -11.98 -4.01
C ALA A 285 9.20 -13.02 -3.74
N ALA A 286 8.83 -14.25 -3.39
CA ALA A 286 9.79 -15.35 -3.19
C ALA A 286 10.52 -15.72 -4.51
N ILE A 287 9.79 -15.74 -5.63
CA ILE A 287 10.36 -15.95 -6.95
C ILE A 287 11.41 -14.86 -7.26
N LEU A 288 11.10 -13.59 -7.02
CA LEU A 288 12.05 -12.51 -7.20
C LEU A 288 13.26 -12.66 -6.26
N GLY A 289 13.05 -13.04 -5.00
CA GLY A 289 14.11 -13.28 -4.03
C GLY A 289 15.13 -14.29 -4.57
N SER A 290 14.66 -15.42 -5.09
CA SER A 290 15.54 -16.45 -5.64
C SER A 290 16.34 -16.00 -6.87
N THR A 291 15.80 -15.07 -7.69
CA THR A 291 16.56 -14.49 -8.82
C THR A 291 17.67 -13.55 -8.36
N LEU A 292 17.47 -12.83 -7.27
CA LEU A 292 18.47 -11.89 -6.74
C LEU A 292 19.68 -12.58 -6.14
N GLU A 293 19.58 -13.86 -5.77
CA GLU A 293 20.69 -14.70 -5.27
C GLU A 293 21.49 -15.39 -6.38
N GLY A 294 21.21 -15.06 -7.65
CA GLY A 294 21.93 -15.63 -8.79
C GLY A 294 21.38 -16.97 -9.27
N ASN A 295 20.31 -17.46 -8.66
CA ASN A 295 19.53 -18.56 -9.21
C ASN A 295 18.76 -18.04 -10.41
N SER A 296 19.28 -18.28 -11.62
CA SER A 296 18.57 -17.95 -12.85
C SER A 296 17.23 -18.68 -12.86
N LEU A 297 16.14 -17.96 -12.56
CA LEU A 297 14.83 -18.47 -12.88
C LEU A 297 14.72 -18.47 -14.42
N VAL A 298 15.10 -19.57 -14.97
CA VAL A 298 14.74 -19.92 -16.33
C VAL A 298 13.23 -20.12 -16.30
N ALA A 299 12.48 -19.26 -16.97
CA ALA A 299 11.06 -19.49 -17.18
C ALA A 299 10.91 -20.92 -17.71
N ALA A 300 10.14 -21.75 -17.01
CA ALA A 300 10.07 -23.17 -17.31
C ALA A 300 9.84 -23.38 -18.81
N GLY A 301 10.84 -23.96 -19.49
CA GLY A 301 10.78 -24.29 -20.90
C GLY A 301 11.35 -23.26 -21.91
N THR A 302 11.79 -22.06 -21.51
CA THR A 302 12.25 -21.04 -22.49
C THR A 302 13.73 -20.70 -22.45
N GLY A 303 14.48 -21.08 -21.41
CA GLY A 303 15.90 -20.74 -21.25
C GLY A 303 16.20 -19.24 -21.11
N LYS A 304 15.17 -18.36 -20.95
CA LYS A 304 15.33 -16.91 -20.87
C LYS A 304 15.30 -16.44 -19.42
N SER A 305 16.26 -15.60 -19.03
CA SER A 305 16.22 -14.93 -17.73
C SER A 305 15.07 -13.92 -17.67
N LEU A 306 14.33 -13.90 -16.56
CA LEU A 306 13.27 -12.93 -16.31
C LEU A 306 13.89 -11.58 -15.96
N LEU A 307 13.66 -10.56 -16.79
CA LEU A 307 13.98 -9.16 -16.47
C LEU A 307 12.71 -8.47 -15.94
N LEU A 308 12.75 -8.06 -14.69
CA LEU A 308 11.67 -7.29 -14.07
C LEU A 308 11.95 -5.79 -14.24
N LEU A 309 11.03 -5.08 -14.90
CA LEU A 309 11.01 -3.63 -15.00
C LEU A 309 9.74 -3.10 -14.36
N ASP A 310 9.89 -2.32 -13.30
CA ASP A 310 8.80 -1.62 -12.63
C ASP A 310 8.63 -0.21 -13.18
N MET A 311 7.57 0.52 -12.81
CA MET A 311 7.29 1.87 -13.30
C MET A 311 6.90 2.80 -12.16
N THR A 312 7.11 4.12 -12.37
CA THR A 312 6.66 5.15 -11.44
C THR A 312 5.13 5.26 -11.48
N PRO A 313 4.42 5.28 -10.34
CA PRO A 313 2.97 5.39 -10.35
C PRO A 313 2.44 6.80 -10.60
N LEU A 314 3.26 7.84 -10.31
CA LEU A 314 2.90 9.25 -10.41
C LEU A 314 4.07 10.07 -10.94
N SER A 315 3.75 11.18 -11.62
CA SER A 315 4.74 12.14 -12.09
C SER A 315 5.45 12.84 -10.94
N LEU A 316 6.71 13.16 -11.16
CA LEU A 316 7.58 13.88 -10.23
C LEU A 316 7.97 15.23 -10.83
N SER A 317 7.85 16.28 -10.02
CA SER A 317 8.06 17.66 -10.45
C SER A 317 8.74 18.48 -9.35
N ILE A 318 9.19 19.67 -9.73
CA ILE A 318 9.57 20.74 -8.79
C ILE A 318 8.66 21.96 -8.98
N GLU A 319 8.50 22.72 -7.90
CA GLU A 319 7.85 24.03 -7.98
C GLU A 319 8.77 25.03 -8.70
N THR A 320 8.21 25.74 -9.67
CA THR A 320 8.87 26.82 -10.39
C THR A 320 8.10 28.13 -10.23
N VAL A 321 8.61 29.21 -10.83
CA VAL A 321 8.02 30.56 -10.76
C VAL A 321 6.52 30.51 -11.07
N GLY A 322 5.73 31.22 -10.25
CA GLY A 322 4.27 31.22 -10.37
C GLY A 322 3.57 30.04 -9.69
N GLY A 323 4.30 29.21 -8.92
CA GLY A 323 3.72 28.05 -8.24
C GLY A 323 3.39 26.89 -9.18
N VAL A 324 4.03 26.84 -10.34
CA VAL A 324 3.80 25.78 -11.35
C VAL A 324 4.59 24.52 -11.00
N ALA A 325 3.95 23.37 -11.13
CA ALA A 325 4.61 22.06 -11.01
C ALA A 325 5.28 21.70 -12.35
N THR A 326 6.59 21.94 -12.46
CA THR A 326 7.36 21.58 -13.66
C THR A 326 7.82 20.13 -13.56
N ARG A 327 7.30 19.28 -14.44
CA ARG A 327 7.60 17.84 -14.46
C ARG A 327 9.02 17.56 -14.95
N LEU A 328 9.67 16.63 -14.27
CA LEU A 328 10.96 16.05 -14.65
C LEU A 328 10.81 14.57 -15.04
N ILE A 329 10.02 13.81 -14.29
CA ILE A 329 9.74 12.40 -14.60
C ILE A 329 8.23 12.23 -14.71
N GLU A 330 7.78 11.71 -15.84
CA GLU A 330 6.36 11.41 -16.08
C GLU A 330 5.96 10.09 -15.38
N ARG A 331 4.67 9.98 -15.01
CA ARG A 331 4.11 8.70 -14.55
C ARG A 331 4.35 7.61 -15.60
N ASN A 332 4.37 6.37 -15.16
CA ASN A 332 4.62 5.19 -16.00
C ASN A 332 6.03 5.15 -16.62
N THR A 333 6.98 5.95 -16.13
CA THR A 333 8.39 5.83 -16.51
C THR A 333 8.99 4.58 -15.89
N THR A 334 9.67 3.76 -16.71
CA THR A 334 10.35 2.52 -16.28
C THR A 334 11.46 2.79 -15.27
N LEU A 335 11.59 1.92 -14.27
CA LEU A 335 12.59 1.99 -13.21
C LEU A 335 13.71 0.93 -13.41
N PRO A 336 14.96 1.21 -13.03
CA PRO A 336 15.46 2.49 -12.50
C PRO A 336 15.55 3.57 -13.59
N THR A 337 15.49 4.85 -13.18
CA THR A 337 15.58 5.98 -14.11
C THR A 337 16.28 7.17 -13.51
N ARG A 338 16.93 7.97 -14.34
CA ARG A 338 17.54 9.25 -13.97
C ARG A 338 17.21 10.30 -15.01
N TYR A 339 16.80 11.48 -14.53
CA TYR A 339 16.54 12.63 -15.38
C TYR A 339 17.07 13.91 -14.75
N SER A 340 17.69 14.78 -15.56
CA SER A 340 18.22 16.05 -15.12
C SER A 340 17.72 17.19 -16.02
N ARG A 341 17.50 18.36 -15.43
CA ARG A 341 17.13 19.57 -16.15
C ARG A 341 17.79 20.78 -15.52
N VAL A 342 18.23 21.72 -16.37
CA VAL A 342 18.81 22.99 -15.92
C VAL A 342 17.72 24.02 -15.74
N PHE A 343 17.72 24.67 -14.59
CA PHE A 343 16.88 25.79 -14.19
C PHE A 343 17.75 27.02 -13.93
N THR A 344 17.11 28.16 -13.71
CA THR A 344 17.80 29.40 -13.42
C THR A 344 17.11 30.15 -12.27
N THR A 345 17.73 31.25 -11.82
CA THR A 345 17.18 32.10 -10.77
C THR A 345 16.10 33.03 -11.31
N ALA A 346 15.08 33.31 -10.50
CA ALA A 346 13.99 34.23 -10.82
C ALA A 346 14.29 35.68 -10.42
N VAL A 347 15.20 35.89 -9.45
CA VAL A 347 15.52 37.19 -8.88
C VAL A 347 16.99 37.51 -9.12
N PRO A 348 17.36 38.77 -9.51
CA PRO A 348 18.74 39.17 -9.66
C PRO A 348 19.54 38.98 -8.36
N TYR A 349 20.79 38.53 -8.50
CA TYR A 349 21.74 38.34 -7.39
C TYR A 349 21.27 37.40 -6.28
N GLN A 350 20.36 36.48 -6.62
CA GLN A 350 19.89 35.42 -5.72
C GLN A 350 21.05 34.48 -5.34
N ARG A 351 21.25 34.23 -4.03
CA ARG A 351 22.37 33.41 -3.52
C ARG A 351 21.98 32.03 -3.05
N SER A 352 20.70 31.72 -3.13
CA SER A 352 20.16 30.37 -2.82
C SER A 352 18.90 30.08 -3.61
N VAL A 353 18.62 28.80 -3.85
CA VAL A 353 17.37 28.32 -4.43
C VAL A 353 16.75 27.27 -3.53
N ASP A 354 15.45 27.34 -3.36
CA ASP A 354 14.67 26.32 -2.68
C ASP A 354 14.16 25.32 -3.72
N ILE A 355 14.48 24.06 -3.52
CA ILE A 355 13.99 22.95 -4.33
C ILE A 355 12.83 22.31 -3.60
N HIS A 356 11.62 22.54 -4.10
CA HIS A 356 10.39 21.96 -3.59
C HIS A 356 9.99 20.81 -4.49
N VAL A 357 10.13 19.58 -3.97
CA VAL A 357 9.89 18.33 -4.70
C VAL A 357 8.45 17.89 -4.51
N LEU A 358 7.78 17.60 -5.61
CA LEU A 358 6.36 17.34 -5.70
C LEU A 358 6.09 16.01 -6.38
N GLN A 359 4.99 15.37 -6.00
CA GLN A 359 4.47 14.17 -6.64
C GLN A 359 2.98 14.32 -6.96
N GLY A 360 2.57 14.07 -8.21
CA GLY A 360 1.18 14.13 -8.67
C GLY A 360 1.05 14.69 -10.08
N GLU A 361 -0.20 14.77 -10.55
CA GLU A 361 -0.56 15.10 -11.93
C GLU A 361 -1.10 16.53 -12.11
N ARG A 362 -1.22 17.30 -11.03
CA ARG A 362 -1.81 18.64 -11.08
C ARG A 362 -0.82 19.68 -11.60
N PRO A 363 -1.27 20.70 -12.36
CA PRO A 363 -0.37 21.71 -12.93
C PRO A 363 0.19 22.67 -11.88
N MET A 364 -0.49 22.87 -10.74
CA MET A 364 -0.04 23.78 -9.68
C MET A 364 0.61 23.02 -8.55
N ALA A 365 1.70 23.57 -7.99
CA ALA A 365 2.46 22.96 -6.90
C ALA A 365 1.60 22.67 -5.66
N ARG A 366 0.73 23.62 -5.28
CA ARG A 366 -0.18 23.49 -4.10
C ARG A 366 -1.16 22.34 -4.18
N ASP A 367 -1.48 21.87 -5.39
CA ASP A 367 -2.46 20.82 -5.63
C ASP A 367 -1.81 19.43 -5.73
N ASN A 368 -0.48 19.36 -5.62
CA ASN A 368 0.31 18.13 -5.61
C ASN A 368 0.85 17.83 -4.20
N LYS A 369 1.24 16.59 -3.98
CA LYS A 369 1.83 16.18 -2.71
C LYS A 369 3.28 16.67 -2.63
N THR A 370 3.62 17.41 -1.59
CA THR A 370 5.02 17.68 -1.22
C THR A 370 5.66 16.40 -0.73
N ILE A 371 6.79 16.01 -1.31
CA ILE A 371 7.56 14.83 -0.90
C ILE A 371 8.95 15.19 -0.36
N GLY A 372 9.40 16.43 -0.53
CA GLY A 372 10.65 16.92 0.05
C GLY A 372 10.89 18.38 -0.26
N ARG A 373 11.71 19.03 0.58
CA ARG A 373 12.23 20.39 0.36
C ARG A 373 13.66 20.47 0.82
N PHE A 374 14.50 21.15 0.06
CA PHE A 374 15.85 21.49 0.48
C PHE A 374 16.33 22.76 -0.19
N ARG A 375 17.39 23.37 0.37
CA ARG A 375 17.92 24.65 -0.11
C ARG A 375 19.36 24.48 -0.57
N LEU A 376 19.63 24.82 -1.83
CA LEU A 376 20.98 24.99 -2.35
C LEU A 376 21.45 26.43 -2.06
N LYS A 377 22.54 26.58 -1.29
CA LYS A 377 23.15 27.86 -0.92
C LYS A 377 24.48 28.07 -1.64
N GLY A 378 24.91 29.33 -1.76
CA GLY A 378 26.22 29.71 -2.33
C GLY A 378 26.27 29.57 -3.84
N ILE A 379 25.13 29.79 -4.51
CA ILE A 379 25.06 29.90 -5.96
C ILE A 379 25.70 31.20 -6.44
N LYS A 380 26.12 31.22 -7.68
CA LYS A 380 26.76 32.41 -8.30
C LYS A 380 25.81 33.62 -8.25
N ALA A 381 26.26 34.70 -7.67
CA ALA A 381 25.53 35.96 -7.68
C ALA A 381 25.64 36.60 -9.08
N ALA A 382 24.55 36.60 -9.84
CA ALA A 382 24.46 37.11 -11.21
C ALA A 382 23.05 37.65 -11.48
N PRO A 383 22.81 38.36 -12.59
CA PRO A 383 21.46 38.73 -13.01
C PRO A 383 20.51 37.51 -13.10
N ALA A 384 19.22 37.79 -12.94
CA ALA A 384 18.19 36.72 -13.09
C ALA A 384 18.32 36.04 -14.46
N GLY A 385 18.14 34.74 -14.52
CA GLY A 385 18.27 33.97 -15.75
C GLY A 385 19.69 33.51 -16.11
N VAL A 386 20.74 34.02 -15.43
CA VAL A 386 22.14 33.67 -15.74
C VAL A 386 22.62 32.42 -15.00
N PRO A 387 22.42 32.27 -13.66
CA PRO A 387 22.87 31.06 -12.96
C PRO A 387 22.25 29.79 -13.52
N GLN A 388 23.05 28.73 -13.66
CA GLN A 388 22.62 27.44 -14.19
C GLN A 388 22.56 26.40 -13.05
N ILE A 389 21.36 26.05 -12.65
CA ILE A 389 21.10 25.10 -11.56
C ILE A 389 20.57 23.81 -12.16
N GLU A 390 21.42 22.78 -12.22
CA GLU A 390 21.02 21.44 -12.64
C GLU A 390 20.28 20.76 -11.49
N VAL A 391 19.03 20.37 -11.73
CA VAL A 391 18.25 19.53 -10.81
C VAL A 391 18.14 18.14 -11.41
N SER A 392 18.59 17.13 -10.65
CA SER A 392 18.58 15.73 -11.06
C SER A 392 17.68 14.91 -10.15
N PHE A 393 16.85 14.10 -10.75
CA PHE A 393 16.03 13.08 -10.11
C PHE A 393 16.60 11.71 -10.46
N ASP A 394 16.90 10.91 -9.44
CA ASP A 394 17.46 9.57 -9.56
C ASP A 394 16.56 8.61 -8.77
N ILE A 395 15.89 7.69 -9.47
CA ILE A 395 15.00 6.70 -8.87
C ILE A 395 15.63 5.33 -9.03
N ASP A 396 15.88 4.66 -7.91
CA ASP A 396 16.43 3.32 -7.90
C ASP A 396 15.38 2.26 -8.30
N ALA A 397 15.84 1.04 -8.43
CA ALA A 397 14.97 -0.09 -8.75
C ALA A 397 13.88 -0.38 -7.68
N ASN A 398 13.99 0.15 -6.47
CA ASN A 398 12.99 0.04 -5.41
C ASN A 398 11.94 1.18 -5.45
N GLY A 399 12.09 2.11 -6.41
CA GLY A 399 11.27 3.31 -6.51
C GLY A 399 11.63 4.37 -5.47
N ILE A 400 12.84 4.34 -4.90
CA ILE A 400 13.31 5.34 -3.94
C ILE A 400 13.96 6.48 -4.70
N LEU A 401 13.47 7.70 -4.44
CA LEU A 401 13.89 8.92 -5.12
C LEU A 401 15.01 9.62 -4.32
N LYS A 402 16.08 9.95 -5.03
CA LYS A 402 17.08 10.92 -4.63
C LYS A 402 17.01 12.15 -5.55
N VAL A 403 16.93 13.34 -4.96
CA VAL A 403 16.94 14.60 -5.70
C VAL A 403 18.21 15.36 -5.35
N SER A 404 18.91 15.86 -6.36
CA SER A 404 20.08 16.73 -6.17
C SER A 404 19.93 18.01 -6.99
N ALA A 405 20.49 19.10 -6.46
CA ALA A 405 20.61 20.37 -7.15
C ALA A 405 22.09 20.80 -7.14
N ARG A 406 22.61 21.21 -8.28
CA ARG A 406 23.98 21.63 -8.47
C ARG A 406 24.06 22.93 -9.25
N ASP A 407 24.76 23.91 -8.73
CA ASP A 407 25.17 25.10 -9.48
C ASP A 407 26.35 24.72 -10.39
N LEU A 408 26.17 24.84 -11.70
CA LEU A 408 27.16 24.45 -12.70
C LEU A 408 28.37 25.42 -12.76
N ASP A 409 28.18 26.67 -12.31
CA ASP A 409 29.27 27.68 -12.27
C ASP A 409 30.15 27.49 -11.04
N THR A 410 29.55 27.32 -9.86
CA THR A 410 30.30 27.24 -8.58
C THR A 410 30.65 25.81 -8.16
N GLY A 411 30.01 24.82 -8.78
CA GLY A 411 30.11 23.41 -8.40
C GLY A 411 29.43 23.07 -7.06
N LYS A 412 28.78 24.02 -6.39
CA LYS A 412 28.03 23.77 -5.15
C LYS A 412 26.88 22.84 -5.40
N GLN A 413 26.73 21.85 -4.52
CA GLN A 413 25.68 20.81 -4.64
C GLN A 413 25.02 20.55 -3.30
N GLN A 414 23.74 20.25 -3.34
CA GLN A 414 22.94 19.75 -2.23
C GLN A 414 22.05 18.63 -2.73
N SER A 415 21.74 17.66 -1.90
CA SER A 415 20.84 16.55 -2.25
C SER A 415 19.99 16.13 -1.07
N ILE A 416 18.84 15.53 -1.39
CA ILE A 416 17.95 14.88 -0.42
C ILE A 416 17.58 13.50 -0.96
N THR A 417 17.55 12.49 -0.09
CA THR A 417 16.87 11.24 -0.37
C THR A 417 15.51 11.30 0.28
N ILE A 418 14.44 11.06 -0.48
CA ILE A 418 13.09 11.18 0.04
C ILE A 418 12.85 10.06 1.05
N THR A 419 12.75 10.44 2.33
CA THR A 419 12.54 9.55 3.47
C THR A 419 11.31 9.96 4.27
N SER A 420 10.82 9.10 5.14
CA SER A 420 9.67 9.40 6.01
C SER A 420 9.94 10.49 7.06
N ASN A 421 11.21 10.89 7.23
CA ASN A 421 11.61 11.88 8.25
C ASN A 421 11.80 13.30 7.68
N ASP A 422 11.80 13.48 6.35
CA ASP A 422 12.07 14.78 5.73
C ASP A 422 10.84 15.72 5.67
N SER A 423 9.72 15.33 6.25
CA SER A 423 8.55 16.19 6.47
C SER A 423 8.64 17.03 7.76
N MET A 424 9.76 16.94 8.50
CA MET A 424 10.00 17.73 9.70
C MET A 424 11.10 18.77 9.45
N SER A 425 10.71 19.96 9.02
CA SER A 425 11.34 21.25 9.37
C SER A 425 10.44 22.40 8.93
#